data_d51bbc7e05d7e6e57f66c799fd0fbc06
#
_entry.id   d51bbc7e05d7e6e57f66c799fd0fbc06
#
_cell.length_a   1.000
_cell.length_b   1.000
_cell.length_c   1.000
_cell.angle_alpha   90.00
_cell.angle_beta   90.00
_cell.angle_gamma   90.00
#
_symmetry.space_group_name_H-M   'P 1'
#
loop_
_entity.id
_entity.type
_entity.pdbx_description
1 polymer ?
#
loop_
_entity_poly.entity_id
_entity_poly.type
_entity_poly.pdbx_seq_one_letter_code
_entity_poly.pdbx_strand_id
1 'polypeptide(L)'
;DQIIEAANAKGLVVGVDMHKRYDPDHLRVRDDISERIGDPVYGLAVLEEPLEVSTSTFKWVEDSDPFSYVGPHWTDLFWHYYHSKPVALSAVGQKKRLIRDGIDAYDAVQVRVDYANGMSVHYHNNWINPDDFEGPVNQGHEVVGADGKVESDQQYRGFRFWNQGGGSHTANNHFTREVKRPDGSFAYIGYGIDSLTVCLTAIARMKHLGESRDAVTEIYPTAEDGRITVAILHAAQEVRDLNFRYLAEGKGAPVTARFGEDGITIIDPMNEEQPFRKIYEKVV
;
A
#
# COMPACT_ATOMS: atom_id res chain seq x y z
N ASP A 1 -17.66 2.17 -4.21
CA ASP A 1 -18.83 1.58 -4.89
C ASP A 1 -19.45 2.54 -5.92
N GLN A 2 -19.81 3.78 -5.57
CA GLN A 2 -20.43 4.73 -6.50
C GLN A 2 -19.64 4.95 -7.82
N ILE A 3 -18.29 5.03 -7.73
CA ILE A 3 -17.42 5.15 -8.91
C ILE A 3 -17.52 3.89 -9.78
N ILE A 4 -17.47 2.71 -9.15
CA ILE A 4 -17.60 1.41 -9.84
C ILE A 4 -18.95 1.31 -10.54
N GLU A 5 -20.04 1.60 -9.84
CA GLU A 5 -21.40 1.59 -10.38
C GLU A 5 -21.57 2.55 -11.55
N ALA A 6 -21.09 3.79 -11.41
CA ALA A 6 -21.16 4.79 -12.47
C ALA A 6 -20.32 4.42 -13.70
N ALA A 7 -19.15 3.83 -13.51
CA ALA A 7 -18.30 3.36 -14.60
C ALA A 7 -18.93 2.15 -15.32
N ASN A 8 -19.46 1.19 -14.56
CA ASN A 8 -20.13 0.01 -15.10
C ASN A 8 -21.36 0.38 -15.92
N ALA A 9 -22.19 1.30 -15.43
CA ALA A 9 -23.38 1.77 -16.13
C ALA A 9 -23.06 2.43 -17.49
N LYS A 10 -21.84 2.94 -17.67
CA LYS A 10 -21.40 3.63 -18.88
C LYS A 10 -20.37 2.85 -19.71
N GLY A 11 -19.98 1.64 -19.30
CA GLY A 11 -18.94 0.85 -19.95
C GLY A 11 -17.56 1.51 -19.92
N LEU A 12 -17.27 2.32 -18.89
CA LEU A 12 -16.00 3.05 -18.78
C LEU A 12 -14.94 2.24 -18.03
N VAL A 13 -13.68 2.46 -18.39
CA VAL A 13 -12.51 1.99 -17.66
C VAL A 13 -12.20 2.95 -16.52
N VAL A 14 -11.97 2.42 -15.33
CA VAL A 14 -11.44 3.14 -14.17
C VAL A 14 -10.22 2.38 -13.67
N GLY A 15 -9.04 2.93 -13.97
CA GLY A 15 -7.76 2.40 -13.46
C GLY A 15 -7.34 3.10 -12.17
N VAL A 16 -6.69 2.36 -11.29
CA VAL A 16 -6.04 2.87 -10.09
C VAL A 16 -4.53 2.85 -10.31
N ASP A 17 -3.82 3.91 -9.93
CA ASP A 17 -2.35 3.96 -10.09
C ASP A 17 -1.65 3.15 -8.99
N MET A 18 -1.64 1.83 -9.16
CA MET A 18 -0.91 0.88 -8.32
C MET A 18 0.43 0.54 -8.97
N HIS A 19 1.29 1.53 -9.10
CA HIS A 19 2.54 1.46 -9.86
C HIS A 19 3.51 0.35 -9.39
N LYS A 20 3.49 -0.03 -8.12
CA LYS A 20 4.34 -1.11 -7.61
C LYS A 20 4.10 -2.45 -8.31
N ARG A 21 2.91 -2.69 -8.88
CA ARG A 21 2.62 -3.90 -9.68
C ARG A 21 3.54 -4.05 -10.89
N TYR A 22 4.11 -2.96 -11.41
CA TYR A 22 4.95 -2.92 -12.63
C TYR A 22 6.44 -2.82 -12.33
N ASP A 23 6.81 -2.77 -11.06
CA ASP A 23 8.22 -2.86 -10.64
C ASP A 23 8.82 -4.21 -11.08
N PRO A 24 9.98 -4.23 -11.77
CA PRO A 24 10.58 -5.47 -12.25
C PRO A 24 10.79 -6.55 -11.19
N ASP A 25 11.14 -6.15 -9.95
CA ASP A 25 11.31 -7.09 -8.85
C ASP A 25 9.97 -7.67 -8.40
N HIS A 26 8.92 -6.83 -8.35
CA HIS A 26 7.59 -7.26 -7.95
C HIS A 26 6.91 -8.14 -9.00
N LEU A 27 7.11 -7.85 -10.29
CA LEU A 27 6.68 -8.75 -11.36
C LEU A 27 7.32 -10.12 -11.21
N ARG A 28 8.62 -10.16 -10.90
CA ARG A 28 9.33 -11.42 -10.68
C ARG A 28 8.82 -12.18 -9.45
N VAL A 29 8.47 -11.46 -8.36
CA VAL A 29 7.86 -12.10 -7.19
C VAL A 29 6.53 -12.73 -7.57
N ARG A 30 5.67 -12.02 -8.29
CA ARG A 30 4.36 -12.54 -8.74
C ARG A 30 4.50 -13.76 -9.66
N ASP A 31 5.35 -13.66 -10.67
CA ASP A 31 5.36 -14.60 -11.80
C ASP A 31 6.23 -15.84 -11.56
N ASP A 32 7.23 -15.73 -10.70
CA ASP A 32 8.31 -16.73 -10.64
C ASP A 32 8.63 -17.16 -9.18
N ILE A 33 8.69 -16.24 -8.25
CA ILE A 33 9.18 -16.52 -6.90
C ILE A 33 8.09 -17.09 -6.00
N SER A 34 6.84 -16.63 -6.13
CA SER A 34 5.74 -17.09 -5.28
C SER A 34 5.57 -18.61 -5.31
N GLU A 35 5.69 -19.23 -6.49
CA GLU A 35 5.65 -20.69 -6.62
C GLU A 35 6.86 -21.38 -5.99
N ARG A 36 8.05 -20.73 -6.01
CA ARG A 36 9.30 -21.32 -5.51
C ARG A 36 9.43 -21.31 -4.00
N ILE A 37 8.78 -20.35 -3.33
CA ILE A 37 8.82 -20.28 -1.86
C ILE A 37 7.72 -21.10 -1.20
N GLY A 38 6.82 -21.72 -1.99
CA GLY A 38 5.69 -22.50 -1.49
C GLY A 38 4.57 -21.64 -0.91
N ASP A 39 3.66 -22.27 -0.17
CA ASP A 39 2.52 -21.59 0.45
C ASP A 39 2.97 -20.43 1.36
N PRO A 40 2.43 -19.23 1.20
CA PRO A 40 2.86 -18.07 1.97
C PRO A 40 2.46 -18.21 3.44
N VAL A 41 3.41 -17.97 4.35
CA VAL A 41 3.24 -18.04 5.80
C VAL A 41 3.05 -16.64 6.38
N TYR A 42 4.00 -15.74 6.12
CA TYR A 42 3.88 -14.34 6.52
C TYR A 42 4.60 -13.39 5.56
N GLY A 43 4.21 -12.12 5.63
CA GLY A 43 4.91 -11.03 4.96
C GLY A 43 5.20 -9.87 5.90
N LEU A 44 6.21 -9.09 5.56
CA LEU A 44 6.51 -7.80 6.17
C LEU A 44 6.69 -6.78 5.06
N ALA A 45 6.05 -5.62 5.17
CA ALA A 45 6.23 -4.53 4.24
C ALA A 45 6.49 -3.22 5.00
N VAL A 46 7.50 -2.50 4.55
CA VAL A 46 7.93 -1.24 5.14
C VAL A 46 7.86 -0.14 4.09
N LEU A 47 7.25 1.00 4.43
CA LEU A 47 7.35 2.24 3.66
C LEU A 47 7.36 3.41 4.62
N GLU A 48 8.44 4.14 4.63
CA GLU A 48 8.75 5.18 5.62
C GLU A 48 9.24 6.43 4.91
N GLU A 49 8.55 7.53 5.16
CA GLU A 49 8.80 8.82 4.55
C GLU A 49 9.68 9.71 5.45
N PRO A 50 10.44 10.65 4.90
CA PRO A 50 11.19 11.62 5.67
C PRO A 50 10.26 12.58 6.43
N LEU A 51 10.78 13.14 7.52
CA LEU A 51 10.05 14.08 8.39
C LEU A 51 9.51 15.30 7.63
N GLU A 52 10.21 15.77 6.60
CA GLU A 52 9.78 16.88 5.75
C GLU A 52 8.38 16.63 5.15
N VAL A 53 8.04 15.38 4.82
CA VAL A 53 6.73 15.01 4.25
C VAL A 53 5.60 15.40 5.19
N SER A 54 5.74 15.12 6.47
CA SER A 54 4.71 15.38 7.49
C SER A 54 4.76 16.79 8.09
N THR A 55 5.86 17.52 7.96
CA THR A 55 6.02 18.84 8.58
C THR A 55 5.86 20.02 7.60
N SER A 56 6.19 19.80 6.33
CA SER A 56 6.21 20.89 5.34
C SER A 56 5.55 20.58 4.00
N THR A 57 5.61 19.32 3.54
CA THR A 57 5.09 18.95 2.21
C THR A 57 3.57 18.84 2.21
N PHE A 58 2.98 18.11 3.17
CA PHE A 58 1.54 17.88 3.23
C PHE A 58 0.86 18.73 4.28
N LYS A 59 -0.11 19.52 3.85
CA LYS A 59 -0.92 20.37 4.74
C LYS A 59 -2.15 19.67 5.33
N TRP A 60 -2.38 18.43 4.93
CA TRP A 60 -3.51 17.59 5.36
C TRP A 60 -3.08 16.45 6.32
N VAL A 61 -1.88 16.54 6.86
CA VAL A 61 -1.26 15.51 7.72
C VAL A 61 -2.12 15.18 8.96
N GLU A 62 -2.77 16.20 9.55
CA GLU A 62 -3.64 16.01 10.73
C GLU A 62 -4.93 15.24 10.39
N ASP A 63 -5.35 15.24 9.13
CA ASP A 63 -6.54 14.54 8.63
C ASP A 63 -6.22 13.14 8.09
N SER A 64 -4.97 12.67 8.21
CA SER A 64 -4.51 11.39 7.65
C SER A 64 -3.50 10.69 8.57
N ASP A 65 -2.83 9.68 8.05
CA ASP A 65 -1.79 8.93 8.74
C ASP A 65 -0.85 8.25 7.71
N PRO A 66 0.36 7.81 8.13
CA PRO A 66 1.32 7.23 7.18
C PRO A 66 0.83 5.93 6.52
N PHE A 67 0.03 5.10 7.20
CA PHE A 67 -0.52 3.90 6.56
C PHE A 67 -1.58 4.25 5.51
N SER A 68 -2.45 5.21 5.80
CA SER A 68 -3.46 5.67 4.83
C SER A 68 -2.84 6.30 3.58
N TYR A 69 -1.68 6.93 3.73
CA TYR A 69 -0.95 7.55 2.61
C TYR A 69 -0.18 6.53 1.76
N VAL A 70 0.65 5.68 2.37
CA VAL A 70 1.56 4.79 1.62
C VAL A 70 1.23 3.30 1.72
N GLY A 71 0.45 2.89 2.71
CA GLY A 71 0.01 1.50 2.88
C GLY A 71 -0.77 0.91 1.72
N PRO A 72 -1.57 1.70 0.95
CA PRO A 72 -2.26 1.22 -0.26
C PRO A 72 -1.36 0.49 -1.24
N HIS A 73 -0.13 0.97 -1.42
CA HIS A 73 0.82 0.36 -2.33
C HIS A 73 1.21 -1.07 -1.96
N TRP A 74 1.29 -1.35 -0.65
CA TRP A 74 1.64 -2.69 -0.16
C TRP A 74 0.42 -3.60 -0.06
N THR A 75 -0.70 -3.10 0.43
CA THR A 75 -1.93 -3.90 0.53
C THR A 75 -2.41 -4.36 -0.84
N ASP A 76 -2.31 -3.49 -1.84
CA ASP A 76 -2.56 -3.82 -3.25
C ASP A 76 -1.59 -4.86 -3.78
N LEU A 77 -0.29 -4.73 -3.48
CA LEU A 77 0.73 -5.64 -3.98
C LEU A 77 0.55 -7.06 -3.45
N PHE A 78 0.25 -7.23 -2.16
CA PHE A 78 -0.04 -8.55 -1.58
C PHE A 78 -1.34 -9.14 -2.13
N TRP A 79 -2.36 -8.31 -2.37
CA TRP A 79 -3.54 -8.73 -3.13
C TRP A 79 -3.17 -9.22 -4.53
N HIS A 80 -2.33 -8.47 -5.23
CA HIS A 80 -1.89 -8.79 -6.59
C HIS A 80 -1.06 -10.09 -6.67
N TYR A 81 -0.28 -10.40 -5.66
CA TYR A 81 0.50 -11.63 -5.61
C TYR A 81 -0.35 -12.87 -5.37
N TYR A 82 -1.32 -12.80 -4.48
CA TYR A 82 -1.97 -13.98 -3.92
C TYR A 82 -3.48 -14.03 -4.13
N HIS A 83 -4.10 -12.96 -4.56
CA HIS A 83 -5.57 -12.80 -4.70
C HIS A 83 -6.34 -13.32 -3.47
N SER A 84 -5.75 -13.22 -2.29
CA SER A 84 -6.32 -13.70 -1.04
C SER A 84 -7.03 -12.59 -0.29
N LYS A 85 -8.30 -12.84 0.09
CA LYS A 85 -9.13 -11.86 0.78
C LYS A 85 -8.64 -11.64 2.21
N PRO A 86 -8.67 -10.38 2.74
CA PRO A 86 -8.46 -10.13 4.15
C PRO A 86 -9.56 -10.79 4.98
N VAL A 87 -9.21 -11.34 6.16
CA VAL A 87 -10.18 -11.96 7.09
C VAL A 87 -10.17 -11.28 8.46
N ALA A 88 -9.01 -10.81 8.93
CA ALA A 88 -8.90 -10.09 10.18
C ALA A 88 -7.82 -8.99 10.09
N LEU A 89 -7.93 -8.00 10.98
CA LEU A 89 -6.98 -6.90 11.05
C LEU A 89 -6.80 -6.41 12.49
N SER A 90 -5.56 -6.08 12.85
CA SER A 90 -5.22 -5.28 14.01
C SER A 90 -4.35 -4.08 13.60
N ALA A 91 -4.48 -2.96 14.31
CA ALA A 91 -3.73 -1.75 14.01
C ALA A 91 -3.42 -0.97 15.29
N VAL A 92 -2.23 -0.37 15.33
CA VAL A 92 -1.79 0.56 16.39
C VAL A 92 -1.10 1.76 15.77
N GLY A 93 -1.24 2.92 16.40
CA GLY A 93 -0.58 4.16 15.98
C GLY A 93 0.13 4.84 17.15
N GLN A 94 1.16 5.60 16.85
CA GLN A 94 1.93 6.38 17.83
C GLN A 94 1.97 7.86 17.45
N LYS A 95 1.85 8.72 18.46
CA LYS A 95 1.99 10.18 18.36
C LYS A 95 3.03 10.62 19.39
N LYS A 96 4.19 11.07 18.95
CA LYS A 96 5.29 11.54 19.81
C LYS A 96 6.06 12.70 19.19
N ARG A 97 6.66 12.49 18.01
CA ARG A 97 7.49 13.47 17.32
C ARG A 97 6.65 14.64 16.85
N LEU A 98 5.60 14.38 16.09
CA LEU A 98 4.76 15.40 15.49
C LEU A 98 4.00 16.22 16.56
N ILE A 99 3.48 15.57 17.61
CA ILE A 99 2.89 16.26 18.75
C ILE A 99 3.87 17.25 19.41
N ARG A 100 5.12 16.84 19.58
CA ARG A 100 6.17 17.73 20.13
C ARG A 100 6.42 18.95 19.23
N ASP A 101 6.28 18.75 17.92
CA ASP A 101 6.48 19.80 16.91
C ASP A 101 5.17 20.61 16.65
N GLY A 102 4.10 20.35 17.41
CA GLY A 102 2.82 21.08 17.37
C GLY A 102 1.82 20.58 16.33
N ILE A 103 2.04 19.38 15.76
CA ILE A 103 1.20 18.77 14.72
C ILE A 103 0.46 17.56 15.33
N ASP A 104 -0.87 17.59 15.38
CA ASP A 104 -1.68 16.50 15.93
C ASP A 104 -1.90 15.36 14.92
N ALA A 105 -0.82 14.71 14.53
CA ALA A 105 -0.84 13.59 13.60
C ALA A 105 -0.12 12.34 14.15
N TYR A 106 -0.39 11.18 13.57
CA TYR A 106 0.34 9.94 13.88
C TYR A 106 1.74 9.99 13.28
N ASP A 107 2.76 9.72 14.07
CA ASP A 107 4.14 9.54 13.62
C ASP A 107 4.31 8.26 12.80
N ALA A 108 3.69 7.19 13.30
CA ALA A 108 3.78 5.85 12.75
C ALA A 108 2.49 5.07 12.96
N VAL A 109 2.21 4.15 12.05
CA VAL A 109 1.11 3.19 12.14
C VAL A 109 1.63 1.81 11.74
N GLN A 110 1.32 0.81 12.57
CA GLN A 110 1.55 -0.59 12.27
C GLN A 110 0.22 -1.30 12.11
N VAL A 111 0.10 -2.04 11.03
CA VAL A 111 -1.11 -2.82 10.72
C VAL A 111 -0.71 -4.27 10.46
N ARG A 112 -1.44 -5.20 11.03
CA ARG A 112 -1.39 -6.61 10.67
C ARG A 112 -2.70 -6.99 10.00
N VAL A 113 -2.61 -7.64 8.86
CA VAL A 113 -3.77 -8.23 8.15
C VAL A 113 -3.56 -9.73 8.03
N ASP A 114 -4.54 -10.49 8.47
CA ASP A 114 -4.60 -11.93 8.24
C ASP A 114 -5.47 -12.21 7.00
N TYR A 115 -5.01 -13.12 6.14
CA TYR A 115 -5.64 -13.43 4.86
C TYR A 115 -6.23 -14.83 4.83
N ALA A 116 -7.20 -15.06 3.94
CA ALA A 116 -7.94 -16.32 3.84
C ALA A 116 -7.06 -17.54 3.49
N ASN A 117 -5.91 -17.33 2.84
CA ASN A 117 -4.92 -18.38 2.57
C ASN A 117 -4.04 -18.75 3.79
N GLY A 118 -4.29 -18.14 4.95
CA GLY A 118 -3.54 -18.37 6.19
C GLY A 118 -2.30 -17.49 6.38
N MET A 119 -1.95 -16.65 5.39
CA MET A 119 -0.84 -15.69 5.50
C MET A 119 -1.22 -14.54 6.43
N SER A 120 -0.25 -14.06 7.22
CA SER A 120 -0.33 -12.77 7.93
C SER A 120 0.67 -11.80 7.34
N VAL A 121 0.25 -10.55 7.06
CA VAL A 121 1.15 -9.50 6.59
C VAL A 121 1.20 -8.36 7.60
N HIS A 122 2.42 -7.93 7.92
CA HIS A 122 2.70 -6.80 8.79
C HIS A 122 3.13 -5.60 7.94
N TYR A 123 2.43 -4.49 8.09
CA TYR A 123 2.71 -3.23 7.40
C TYR A 123 3.23 -2.23 8.41
N HIS A 124 4.42 -1.70 8.19
CA HIS A 124 5.04 -0.68 9.03
C HIS A 124 5.22 0.60 8.22
N ASN A 125 4.57 1.65 8.67
CA ASN A 125 4.60 2.95 7.99
C ASN A 125 4.87 4.07 8.99
N ASN A 126 5.78 4.98 8.64
CA ASN A 126 6.00 6.22 9.34
C ASN A 126 6.32 7.36 8.35
N TRP A 127 6.30 8.59 8.83
CA TRP A 127 6.75 9.78 8.09
C TRP A 127 7.56 10.72 8.98
N ILE A 128 8.43 10.10 9.78
CA ILE A 128 9.34 10.76 10.72
C ILE A 128 10.79 10.28 10.58
N ASN A 129 11.15 9.68 9.43
CA ASN A 129 12.54 9.36 9.16
C ASN A 129 13.37 10.66 9.13
N PRO A 130 14.65 10.61 9.56
CA PRO A 130 15.54 11.75 9.44
C PRO A 130 15.61 12.28 8.00
N ASP A 131 15.62 13.61 7.84
CA ASP A 131 15.69 14.25 6.52
C ASP A 131 17.06 14.04 5.83
N ASP A 132 18.08 13.61 6.59
CA ASP A 132 19.40 13.21 6.10
C ASP A 132 19.54 11.70 5.83
N PHE A 133 18.42 10.98 5.79
CA PHE A 133 18.38 9.58 5.36
C PHE A 133 18.94 9.44 3.93
N GLU A 134 19.65 8.34 3.64
CA GLU A 134 20.43 8.20 2.39
C GLU A 134 19.59 8.09 1.10
N GLY A 135 18.29 7.93 1.19
CA GLY A 135 17.35 7.84 0.06
C GLY A 135 16.10 8.67 0.27
N PRO A 136 15.31 8.89 -0.77
CA PRO A 136 14.08 9.67 -0.66
C PRO A 136 13.02 9.00 0.22
N VAL A 137 13.00 7.67 0.26
CA VAL A 137 12.03 6.86 0.99
C VAL A 137 12.68 5.53 1.39
N ASN A 138 12.51 5.10 2.64
CA ASN A 138 12.86 3.74 3.02
C ASN A 138 11.70 2.79 2.71
N GLN A 139 11.91 1.81 1.84
CA GLN A 139 10.85 0.91 1.42
C GLN A 139 11.36 -0.46 0.98
N GLY A 140 10.59 -1.48 1.30
CA GLY A 140 10.89 -2.85 0.94
C GLY A 140 9.83 -3.80 1.49
N HIS A 141 9.89 -5.04 1.06
CA HIS A 141 9.05 -6.09 1.62
C HIS A 141 9.77 -7.44 1.62
N GLU A 142 9.31 -8.33 2.46
CA GLU A 142 9.67 -9.73 2.47
C GLU A 142 8.44 -10.63 2.52
N VAL A 143 8.57 -11.81 1.95
CA VAL A 143 7.59 -12.89 2.09
C VAL A 143 8.32 -14.17 2.46
N VAL A 144 7.84 -14.84 3.50
CA VAL A 144 8.27 -16.17 3.90
C VAL A 144 7.18 -17.16 3.52
N GLY A 145 7.54 -18.14 2.73
CA GLY A 145 6.70 -19.29 2.38
C GLY A 145 7.22 -20.56 3.04
N ALA A 146 6.49 -21.65 2.84
CA ALA A 146 6.79 -22.95 3.43
C ALA A 146 8.16 -23.51 2.99
N ASP A 147 8.60 -23.16 1.76
CA ASP A 147 9.82 -23.70 1.14
C ASP A 147 10.92 -22.67 0.93
N GLY A 148 10.69 -21.41 1.31
CA GLY A 148 11.70 -20.37 1.11
C GLY A 148 11.28 -18.97 1.52
N LYS A 149 12.12 -18.00 1.12
CA LYS A 149 11.92 -16.59 1.42
C LYS A 149 12.31 -15.73 0.21
N VAL A 150 11.62 -14.62 0.02
CA VAL A 150 12.01 -13.54 -0.88
C VAL A 150 12.08 -12.23 -0.12
N GLU A 151 13.06 -11.40 -0.45
CA GLU A 151 13.22 -10.01 0.00
C GLU A 151 13.36 -9.11 -1.22
N SER A 152 12.67 -7.99 -1.21
CA SER A 152 12.80 -6.93 -2.21
C SER A 152 13.05 -5.60 -1.51
N ASP A 153 14.28 -5.13 -1.60
CA ASP A 153 14.70 -3.82 -1.12
C ASP A 153 14.52 -2.79 -2.24
N GLN A 154 13.61 -1.87 -2.08
CA GLN A 154 13.35 -0.81 -3.06
C GLN A 154 14.08 0.50 -2.73
N GLN A 155 14.72 0.60 -1.58
CA GLN A 155 15.51 1.76 -1.18
C GLN A 155 16.94 1.65 -1.75
N TYR A 156 17.61 0.51 -1.56
CA TYR A 156 18.93 0.24 -2.10
C TYR A 156 18.89 -0.88 -3.14
N ARG A 157 18.93 -0.50 -4.42
CA ARG A 157 18.84 -1.44 -5.55
C ARG A 157 20.15 -1.63 -6.29
N GLY A 158 21.27 -1.60 -5.55
CA GLY A 158 22.60 -1.70 -6.13
C GLY A 158 23.12 -0.40 -6.74
N PHE A 159 22.41 0.73 -6.58
CA PHE A 159 22.85 2.06 -7.02
C PHE A 159 23.05 2.97 -5.82
N ARG A 160 24.28 3.42 -5.62
CA ARG A 160 24.68 4.36 -4.56
C ARG A 160 25.74 5.31 -5.09
N PHE A 161 25.67 6.54 -4.67
CA PHE A 161 26.69 7.53 -4.98
C PHE A 161 27.06 8.37 -3.76
N TRP A 162 28.22 8.94 -3.80
CA TRP A 162 28.76 9.82 -2.75
C TRP A 162 29.21 11.12 -3.38
N ASN A 163 28.93 12.23 -2.73
CA ASN A 163 29.42 13.55 -3.14
C ASN A 163 30.06 14.27 -1.95
N GLN A 164 30.96 15.21 -2.25
CA GLN A 164 31.69 15.96 -1.23
C GLN A 164 30.70 16.75 -0.37
N GLY A 165 30.69 16.45 0.95
CA GLY A 165 29.83 17.11 1.93
C GLY A 165 28.39 16.60 2.00
N GLY A 166 27.98 15.67 1.12
CA GLY A 166 26.61 15.16 1.05
C GLY A 166 26.40 13.75 1.60
N GLY A 167 27.48 13.01 1.90
CA GLY A 167 27.36 11.63 2.38
C GLY A 167 27.01 10.59 1.30
N SER A 168 26.35 9.51 1.70
CA SER A 168 25.89 8.43 0.83
C SER A 168 24.45 8.66 0.40
N HIS A 169 24.18 8.45 -0.89
CA HIS A 169 22.85 8.61 -1.47
C HIS A 169 22.46 7.41 -2.31
N THR A 170 21.20 7.03 -2.26
CA THR A 170 20.58 6.04 -3.13
C THR A 170 19.54 6.68 -4.02
N ALA A 171 19.18 6.01 -5.12
CA ALA A 171 18.08 6.42 -5.99
C ALA A 171 17.36 5.19 -6.55
N ASN A 172 16.05 5.24 -6.59
CA ASN A 172 15.25 4.23 -7.27
C ASN A 172 15.19 4.53 -8.77
N ASN A 173 16.18 4.03 -9.51
CA ASN A 173 16.30 4.22 -10.95
C ASN A 173 15.22 3.48 -11.77
N HIS A 174 14.40 2.63 -11.14
CA HIS A 174 13.34 1.88 -11.80
C HIS A 174 11.98 2.58 -11.73
N PHE A 175 11.80 3.58 -10.85
CA PHE A 175 10.50 4.24 -10.67
C PHE A 175 10.12 5.14 -11.85
N THR A 176 10.81 6.25 -12.02
CA THR A 176 10.60 7.20 -13.12
C THR A 176 11.88 7.99 -13.37
N ARG A 177 12.33 8.03 -14.61
CA ARG A 177 13.46 8.87 -15.01
C ARG A 177 13.35 9.34 -16.46
N GLU A 178 13.86 10.53 -16.70
CA GLU A 178 14.08 11.02 -18.03
C GLU A 178 15.38 10.45 -18.62
N VAL A 179 15.33 9.98 -19.86
CA VAL A 179 16.46 9.46 -20.60
C VAL A 179 16.58 10.19 -21.93
N LYS A 180 17.74 10.79 -22.19
CA LYS A 180 18.05 11.38 -23.48
C LYS A 180 18.43 10.27 -24.47
N ARG A 181 17.75 10.22 -25.61
CA ARG A 181 18.02 9.27 -26.69
C ARG A 181 19.16 9.76 -27.60
N PRO A 182 19.79 8.85 -28.39
CA PRO A 182 20.86 9.25 -29.33
C PRO A 182 20.45 10.26 -30.39
N ASP A 183 19.16 10.30 -30.77
CA ASP A 183 18.60 11.29 -31.72
C ASP A 183 18.32 12.66 -31.08
N GLY A 184 18.63 12.83 -29.77
CA GLY A 184 18.43 14.05 -29.02
C GLY A 184 17.04 14.20 -28.39
N SER A 185 16.11 13.32 -28.68
CA SER A 185 14.80 13.29 -28.03
C SER A 185 14.90 12.79 -26.57
N PHE A 186 13.84 13.04 -25.78
CA PHE A 186 13.71 12.52 -24.41
C PHE A 186 12.66 11.45 -24.32
N ALA A 187 12.84 10.50 -23.41
CA ALA A 187 11.85 9.52 -23.02
C ALA A 187 11.75 9.46 -21.49
N TYR A 188 10.55 9.27 -21.00
CA TYR A 188 10.33 8.93 -19.61
C TYR A 188 10.14 7.42 -19.52
N ILE A 189 10.87 6.76 -18.64
CA ILE A 189 10.86 5.30 -18.47
C ILE A 189 10.77 4.94 -16.99
N GLY A 190 10.29 3.74 -16.71
CA GLY A 190 10.18 3.15 -15.38
C GLY A 190 8.76 2.77 -15.01
N TYR A 191 8.61 1.99 -13.96
CA TYR A 191 7.34 1.39 -13.58
C TYR A 191 6.26 2.42 -13.19
N GLY A 192 6.63 3.63 -12.76
CA GLY A 192 5.67 4.72 -12.54
C GLY A 192 5.09 5.26 -13.86
N ILE A 193 5.81 5.14 -14.99
CA ILE A 193 5.28 5.45 -16.32
C ILE A 193 4.47 4.28 -16.86
N ASP A 194 4.95 3.04 -16.64
CA ASP A 194 4.28 1.84 -17.11
C ASP A 194 2.87 1.72 -16.52
N SER A 195 2.69 2.04 -15.24
CA SER A 195 1.38 2.02 -14.56
C SER A 195 0.34 2.93 -15.20
N LEU A 196 0.76 4.10 -15.69
CA LEU A 196 -0.13 5.02 -16.40
C LEU A 196 -0.44 4.53 -17.82
N THR A 197 0.56 3.96 -18.48
CA THR A 197 0.42 3.53 -19.89
C THR A 197 -0.45 2.30 -20.05
N VAL A 198 -0.51 1.40 -19.07
CA VAL A 198 -1.36 0.18 -19.17
C VAL A 198 -2.84 0.52 -19.22
N CYS A 199 -3.32 1.48 -18.41
CA CYS A 199 -4.71 1.91 -18.46
C CYS A 199 -5.04 2.57 -19.81
N LEU A 200 -4.14 3.43 -20.33
CA LEU A 200 -4.29 4.04 -21.65
C LEU A 200 -4.27 2.98 -22.76
N THR A 201 -3.45 1.94 -22.62
CA THR A 201 -3.41 0.81 -23.55
C THR A 201 -4.72 0.04 -23.57
N ALA A 202 -5.32 -0.23 -22.40
CA ALA A 202 -6.62 -0.87 -22.29
C ALA A 202 -7.71 -0.07 -23.04
N ILE A 203 -7.76 1.24 -22.81
CA ILE A 203 -8.69 2.15 -23.51
C ILE A 203 -8.44 2.14 -25.04
N ALA A 204 -7.19 2.19 -25.47
CA ALA A 204 -6.83 2.17 -26.88
C ALA A 204 -7.24 0.85 -27.56
N ARG A 205 -7.07 -0.30 -26.90
CA ARG A 205 -7.52 -1.61 -27.40
C ARG A 205 -9.03 -1.67 -27.54
N MET A 206 -9.78 -1.19 -26.56
CA MET A 206 -11.25 -1.10 -26.68
C MET A 206 -11.66 -0.22 -27.86
N LYS A 207 -11.05 0.97 -27.99
CA LYS A 207 -11.45 1.98 -28.98
C LYS A 207 -11.05 1.60 -30.40
N HIS A 208 -9.86 1.04 -30.61
CA HIS A 208 -9.28 0.83 -31.93
C HIS A 208 -9.29 -0.61 -32.41
N LEU A 209 -9.33 -1.59 -31.48
CA LEU A 209 -9.38 -3.01 -31.79
C LEU A 209 -10.76 -3.62 -31.55
N GLY A 210 -11.69 -2.87 -30.95
CA GLY A 210 -13.04 -3.33 -30.65
C GLY A 210 -13.11 -4.38 -29.53
N GLU A 211 -12.07 -4.46 -28.69
CA GLU A 211 -12.08 -5.40 -27.58
C GLU A 211 -13.10 -4.99 -26.51
N SER A 212 -13.70 -5.99 -25.85
CA SER A 212 -14.62 -5.72 -24.75
C SER A 212 -13.87 -5.22 -23.52
N ARG A 213 -14.58 -4.53 -22.62
CA ARG A 213 -14.02 -4.11 -21.33
C ARG A 213 -13.46 -5.31 -20.55
N ASP A 214 -14.19 -6.42 -20.52
CA ASP A 214 -13.78 -7.64 -19.81
C ASP A 214 -12.46 -8.22 -20.34
N ALA A 215 -12.24 -8.13 -21.67
CA ALA A 215 -11.00 -8.60 -22.30
C ALA A 215 -9.75 -7.79 -21.92
N VAL A 216 -9.92 -6.57 -21.40
CA VAL A 216 -8.82 -5.69 -21.02
C VAL A 216 -8.70 -5.47 -19.50
N THR A 217 -9.61 -6.03 -18.70
CA THR A 217 -9.65 -5.82 -17.24
C THR A 217 -8.40 -6.33 -16.53
N GLU A 218 -7.75 -7.38 -17.02
CA GLU A 218 -6.53 -7.92 -16.41
C GLU A 218 -5.26 -7.12 -16.71
N ILE A 219 -5.35 -6.12 -17.60
CA ILE A 219 -4.16 -5.34 -18.03
C ILE A 219 -3.78 -4.26 -17.00
N TYR A 220 -4.73 -3.75 -16.24
CA TYR A 220 -4.53 -2.62 -15.33
C TYR A 220 -5.19 -2.88 -13.96
N PRO A 221 -4.74 -2.22 -12.87
CA PRO A 221 -5.41 -2.29 -11.58
C PRO A 221 -6.78 -1.63 -11.66
N THR A 222 -7.81 -2.38 -11.34
CA THR A 222 -9.21 -1.93 -11.46
C THR A 222 -9.67 -1.14 -10.24
N ALA A 223 -10.82 -0.48 -10.35
CA ALA A 223 -11.47 0.15 -9.20
C ALA A 223 -11.93 -0.90 -8.17
N GLU A 224 -12.25 -2.11 -8.61
CA GLU A 224 -12.58 -3.25 -7.76
C GLU A 224 -11.38 -3.70 -6.91
N ASP A 225 -10.17 -3.74 -7.48
CA ASP A 225 -8.93 -3.94 -6.72
C ASP A 225 -8.72 -2.84 -5.67
N GLY A 226 -8.92 -1.58 -6.09
CA GLY A 226 -8.83 -0.42 -5.21
C GLY A 226 -9.81 -0.48 -4.03
N ARG A 227 -10.99 -1.10 -4.21
CA ARG A 227 -11.98 -1.27 -3.14
C ARG A 227 -11.45 -2.13 -1.99
N ILE A 228 -10.72 -3.21 -2.28
CA ILE A 228 -10.11 -4.08 -1.25
C ILE A 228 -9.11 -3.28 -0.41
N THR A 229 -8.25 -2.53 -1.07
CA THR A 229 -7.29 -1.65 -0.42
C THR A 229 -7.99 -0.62 0.48
N VAL A 230 -9.00 0.08 -0.03
CA VAL A 230 -9.76 1.08 0.74
C VAL A 230 -10.46 0.44 1.95
N ALA A 231 -10.97 -0.77 1.81
CA ALA A 231 -11.58 -1.51 2.90
C ALA A 231 -10.61 -1.80 4.05
N ILE A 232 -9.38 -2.21 3.71
CA ILE A 232 -8.30 -2.43 4.69
C ILE A 232 -7.93 -1.10 5.37
N LEU A 233 -7.80 0.00 4.62
CA LEU A 233 -7.46 1.32 5.17
C LEU A 233 -8.50 1.80 6.18
N HIS A 234 -9.79 1.77 5.84
CA HIS A 234 -10.85 2.22 6.74
C HIS A 234 -10.92 1.35 8.01
N ALA A 235 -10.79 0.04 7.88
CA ALA A 235 -10.72 -0.85 9.04
C ALA A 235 -9.52 -0.53 9.93
N ALA A 236 -8.36 -0.26 9.33
CA ALA A 236 -7.15 0.09 10.06
C ALA A 236 -7.28 1.42 10.81
N GLN A 237 -7.87 2.46 10.19
CA GLN A 237 -8.12 3.75 10.82
C GLN A 237 -8.99 3.61 12.07
N GLU A 238 -10.14 2.93 11.95
CA GLU A 238 -11.06 2.70 13.06
C GLU A 238 -10.42 1.92 14.22
N VAL A 239 -9.74 0.83 13.90
CA VAL A 239 -9.05 -0.01 14.91
C VAL A 239 -7.90 0.76 15.57
N ARG A 240 -7.09 1.49 14.81
CA ARG A 240 -5.98 2.31 15.29
C ARG A 240 -6.46 3.36 16.28
N ASP A 241 -7.52 4.11 15.95
CA ASP A 241 -8.01 5.23 16.77
C ASP A 241 -8.60 4.74 18.08
N LEU A 242 -9.30 3.63 18.08
CA LEU A 242 -9.79 2.98 19.30
C LEU A 242 -8.62 2.46 20.15
N ASN A 243 -7.69 1.74 19.55
CA ASN A 243 -6.52 1.22 20.26
C ASN A 243 -5.61 2.33 20.79
N PHE A 244 -5.46 3.44 20.08
CA PHE A 244 -4.69 4.60 20.55
C PHE A 244 -5.26 5.14 21.88
N ARG A 245 -6.59 5.27 21.97
CA ARG A 245 -7.27 5.72 23.19
C ARG A 245 -7.06 4.70 24.34
N TYR A 246 -7.27 3.41 24.10
CA TYR A 246 -7.09 2.38 25.11
C TYR A 246 -5.64 2.25 25.59
N LEU A 247 -4.66 2.42 24.70
CA LEU A 247 -3.25 2.45 25.08
C LEU A 247 -2.93 3.64 26.01
N ALA A 248 -3.50 4.82 25.75
CA ALA A 248 -3.35 5.99 26.62
C ALA A 248 -3.96 5.77 28.00
N GLU A 249 -5.00 4.93 28.12
CA GLU A 249 -5.66 4.55 29.37
C GLU A 249 -4.99 3.32 30.05
N GLY A 250 -3.90 2.78 29.49
CA GLY A 250 -3.23 1.57 30.02
C GLY A 250 -3.97 0.24 29.80
N LYS A 251 -4.95 0.24 28.90
CA LYS A 251 -5.83 -0.93 28.62
C LYS A 251 -5.31 -1.83 27.48
N GLY A 252 -4.14 -1.54 26.91
CA GLY A 252 -3.60 -2.26 25.77
C GLY A 252 -4.26 -1.87 24.43
N ALA A 253 -4.17 -2.75 23.44
CA ALA A 253 -4.72 -2.57 22.10
C ALA A 253 -5.66 -3.73 21.73
N PRO A 254 -6.84 -3.83 22.36
CA PRO A 254 -7.71 -5.00 22.26
C PRO A 254 -8.60 -5.02 21.03
N VAL A 255 -8.72 -3.89 20.32
CA VAL A 255 -9.67 -3.74 19.20
C VAL A 255 -9.09 -4.36 17.93
N THR A 256 -9.94 -5.05 17.19
CA THR A 256 -9.62 -5.67 15.90
C THR A 256 -10.75 -5.44 14.91
N ALA A 257 -10.52 -5.75 13.63
CA ALA A 257 -11.56 -5.83 12.63
C ALA A 257 -11.65 -7.23 12.03
N ARG A 258 -12.85 -7.64 11.63
CA ARG A 258 -13.12 -8.85 10.87
C ARG A 258 -13.79 -8.50 9.56
N PHE A 259 -13.31 -9.15 8.49
CA PHE A 259 -13.87 -9.06 7.15
C PHE A 259 -14.72 -10.29 6.88
N GLY A 260 -15.92 -10.10 6.38
CA GLY A 260 -16.87 -11.16 6.06
C GLY A 260 -17.66 -10.85 4.80
N GLU A 261 -18.44 -11.81 4.31
CA GLU A 261 -19.30 -11.63 3.13
C GLU A 261 -20.32 -10.49 3.32
N ASP A 262 -20.70 -10.24 4.56
CA ASP A 262 -21.67 -9.22 4.95
C ASP A 262 -21.01 -7.90 5.35
N GLY A 263 -19.71 -7.72 5.11
CA GLY A 263 -18.95 -6.47 5.30
C GLY A 263 -17.85 -6.52 6.35
N ILE A 264 -17.52 -5.36 6.94
CA ILE A 264 -16.48 -5.21 7.96
C ILE A 264 -17.10 -4.95 9.32
N THR A 265 -16.69 -5.72 10.31
CA THR A 265 -17.11 -5.59 11.70
C THR A 265 -15.92 -5.23 12.58
N ILE A 266 -15.98 -4.09 13.26
CA ILE A 266 -15.06 -3.73 14.34
C ILE A 266 -15.46 -4.52 15.59
N ILE A 267 -14.49 -5.17 16.22
CA ILE A 267 -14.62 -5.94 17.44
C ILE A 267 -13.93 -5.16 18.55
N ASP A 268 -14.70 -4.57 19.44
CA ASP A 268 -14.24 -3.78 20.57
C ASP A 268 -14.66 -4.45 21.90
N PRO A 269 -13.83 -5.33 22.46
CA PRO A 269 -14.19 -6.06 23.69
C PRO A 269 -14.27 -5.15 24.94
N MET A 270 -13.84 -3.89 24.83
CA MET A 270 -13.92 -2.94 25.93
C MET A 270 -15.22 -2.13 25.93
N ASN A 271 -15.99 -2.19 24.86
CA ASN A 271 -17.30 -1.55 24.74
C ASN A 271 -18.41 -2.56 25.04
N GLU A 272 -18.82 -2.66 26.32
CA GLU A 272 -19.84 -3.62 26.78
C GLU A 272 -21.21 -3.41 26.13
N GLU A 273 -21.56 -2.17 25.75
CA GLU A 273 -22.85 -1.86 25.11
C GLU A 273 -22.89 -2.25 23.64
N GLN A 274 -21.78 -2.09 22.92
CA GLN A 274 -21.68 -2.38 21.50
C GLN A 274 -20.32 -3.02 21.14
N PRO A 275 -20.06 -4.26 21.55
CA PRO A 275 -18.76 -4.94 21.31
C PRO A 275 -18.52 -5.26 19.83
N PHE A 276 -19.55 -5.23 19.00
CA PHE A 276 -19.49 -5.47 17.55
C PHE A 276 -20.17 -4.32 16.82
N ARG A 277 -19.41 -3.60 15.99
CA ARG A 277 -19.94 -2.49 15.20
C ARG A 277 -19.61 -2.69 13.71
N LYS A 278 -20.63 -2.83 12.89
CA LYS A 278 -20.49 -2.94 11.44
C LYS A 278 -20.16 -1.57 10.83
N ILE A 279 -19.14 -1.49 10.01
CA ILE A 279 -18.74 -0.25 9.32
C ILE A 279 -18.97 -0.29 7.81
N TYR A 280 -19.15 -1.48 7.24
CA TYR A 280 -19.51 -1.70 5.84
C TYR A 280 -20.49 -2.85 5.70
N GLU A 281 -21.41 -2.76 4.73
CA GLU A 281 -22.42 -3.80 4.48
C GLU A 281 -22.05 -4.76 3.34
N LYS A 282 -21.08 -4.40 2.49
CA LYS A 282 -20.53 -5.27 1.42
C LYS A 282 -19.14 -4.79 1.06
N VAL A 283 -18.11 -5.63 1.19
CA VAL A 283 -16.74 -5.21 0.89
C VAL A 283 -16.03 -6.10 -0.11
N VAL A 284 -16.30 -7.40 -0.13
CA VAL A 284 -15.50 -8.34 -0.97
C VAL A 284 -16.37 -9.43 -1.57
#